data_2f571068290c72fcee0471170585f418
#
_entry.id   2f571068290c72fcee0471170585f418
#
_cell.length_a   1.000
_cell.length_b   1.000
_cell.length_c   1.000
_cell.angle_alpha   90.00
_cell.angle_beta   90.00
_cell.angle_gamma   90.00
#
_symmetry.space_group_name_H-M   'P 1'
#
loop_
_entity.id
_entity.type
_entity.pdbx_description
1 polymer ?
#
loop_
_entity_poly.entity_id
_entity_poly.type
_entity_poly.pdbx_seq_one_letter_code
_entity_poly.pdbx_strand_id
1 'polypeptide(L)'
;NENGVCIVTVKAGATPPLLHSTMKVDTKKYSKMKFEMKILKGTKVGAGRAVLRHTIWKGDDILFQPIADGQWHEYVIDCAKSDAWSQWSSSGRIGIALPVPAKGEIKIALKTIRLGK
;
A
#
# COMPACT_ATOMS: atom_id res chain seq x y z
N ASN A 1 11.65 2.90 -13.41
CA ASN A 1 10.72 1.80 -13.15
C ASN A 1 10.88 0.70 -14.18
N GLU A 2 11.91 -0.11 -14.03
CA GLU A 2 12.14 -1.24 -14.92
C GLU A 2 11.38 -2.48 -14.42
N ASN A 3 10.82 -3.25 -15.35
CA ASN A 3 10.13 -4.53 -15.06
C ASN A 3 8.98 -4.40 -14.06
N GLY A 4 8.29 -3.26 -14.03
CA GLY A 4 7.19 -3.04 -13.11
C GLY A 4 7.60 -2.81 -11.65
N VAL A 5 8.88 -2.59 -11.39
CA VAL A 5 9.41 -2.30 -10.06
C VAL A 5 9.65 -0.81 -9.90
N CYS A 6 9.08 -0.24 -8.86
CA CYS A 6 9.29 1.16 -8.48
C CYS A 6 10.16 1.21 -7.23
N ILE A 7 11.22 2.02 -7.25
CA ILE A 7 12.08 2.19 -6.07
C ILE A 7 11.87 3.58 -5.51
N VAL A 8 11.56 3.65 -4.22
CA VAL A 8 11.27 4.90 -3.51
C VAL A 8 12.22 5.04 -2.33
N THR A 9 12.83 6.21 -2.20
CA THR A 9 13.66 6.53 -1.03
C THR A 9 12.79 7.27 -0.01
N VAL A 10 12.77 6.79 1.23
CA VAL A 10 11.97 7.37 2.31
C VAL A 10 12.91 7.75 3.44
N LYS A 11 12.79 8.99 3.91
CA LYS A 11 13.64 9.53 4.99
C LYS A 11 12.86 9.55 6.31
N ALA A 12 13.59 9.39 7.42
CA ALA A 12 13.03 9.54 8.76
C ALA A 12 12.41 10.93 8.92
N GLY A 13 11.26 11.00 9.60
CA GLY A 13 10.56 12.25 9.84
C GLY A 13 9.76 12.78 8.66
N ALA A 14 9.84 12.14 7.51
CA ALA A 14 9.07 12.55 6.33
C ALA A 14 7.61 12.13 6.44
N THR A 15 6.74 12.83 5.71
CA THR A 15 5.37 12.36 5.52
C THR A 15 5.42 11.07 4.69
N PRO A 16 4.71 10.00 5.10
CA PRO A 16 4.73 8.75 4.34
C PRO A 16 4.34 8.97 2.89
N PRO A 17 5.17 8.55 1.93
CA PRO A 17 4.80 8.64 0.51
C PRO A 17 3.57 7.81 0.21
N LEU A 18 2.65 8.37 -0.57
CA LEU A 18 1.43 7.70 -0.97
C LEU A 18 1.49 7.36 -2.46
N LEU A 19 1.50 6.07 -2.77
CA LEU A 19 1.41 5.58 -4.14
C LEU A 19 -0.02 5.16 -4.38
N HIS A 20 -0.73 5.86 -5.26
CA HIS A 20 -2.16 5.59 -5.47
C HIS A 20 -2.56 5.74 -6.92
N SER A 21 -3.71 5.16 -7.23
CA SER A 21 -4.33 5.25 -8.54
C SER A 21 -5.83 5.39 -8.35
N THR A 22 -6.48 6.18 -9.20
CA THR A 22 -7.93 6.26 -9.26
C THR A 22 -8.43 5.19 -10.21
N MET A 23 -9.39 4.37 -9.75
CA MET A 23 -9.90 3.29 -10.58
C MET A 23 -11.33 2.93 -10.22
N LYS A 24 -12.03 2.33 -11.19
CA LYS A 24 -13.32 1.71 -10.95
C LYS A 24 -13.10 0.26 -10.56
N VAL A 25 -13.73 -0.17 -9.50
CA VAL A 25 -13.55 -1.52 -8.96
C VAL A 25 -14.90 -2.16 -8.70
N ASP A 26 -15.04 -3.42 -9.11
CA ASP A 26 -16.17 -4.25 -8.72
C ASP A 26 -15.84 -4.87 -7.36
N THR A 27 -16.31 -4.22 -6.31
CA THR A 27 -16.01 -4.62 -4.94
C THR A 27 -16.75 -5.90 -4.51
N LYS A 28 -17.70 -6.37 -5.32
CA LYS A 28 -18.35 -7.65 -5.11
C LYS A 28 -17.51 -8.79 -5.67
N LYS A 29 -16.71 -8.50 -6.71
CA LYS A 29 -15.86 -9.49 -7.35
C LYS A 29 -14.48 -9.58 -6.72
N TYR A 30 -13.92 -8.47 -6.30
CA TYR A 30 -12.57 -8.39 -5.73
C TYR A 30 -12.64 -7.94 -4.28
N SER A 31 -11.92 -8.61 -3.39
CA SER A 31 -11.88 -8.26 -1.97
C SER A 31 -10.46 -8.14 -1.43
N LYS A 32 -9.45 -8.49 -2.23
CA LYS A 32 -8.06 -8.47 -1.79
C LYS A 32 -7.23 -7.51 -2.64
N MET A 33 -6.34 -6.78 -1.98
CA MET A 33 -5.30 -6.02 -2.65
C MET A 33 -3.98 -6.71 -2.37
N LYS A 34 -3.22 -7.02 -3.43
CA LYS A 34 -1.98 -7.76 -3.34
C LYS A 34 -0.84 -6.95 -3.93
N PHE A 35 0.28 -6.96 -3.26
CA PHE A 35 1.50 -6.32 -3.77
C PHE A 35 2.72 -6.99 -3.16
N GLU A 36 3.85 -6.84 -3.82
CA GLU A 36 5.13 -7.33 -3.32
C GLU A 36 6.04 -6.14 -3.04
N MET A 37 6.72 -6.19 -1.92
CA MET A 37 7.60 -5.11 -1.50
C MET A 37 8.87 -5.69 -0.90
N LYS A 38 9.99 -5.01 -1.17
CA LYS A 38 11.29 -5.33 -0.58
C LYS A 38 11.88 -4.05 -0.01
N ILE A 39 12.31 -4.11 1.23
CA ILE A 39 13.02 -3.00 1.86
C ILE A 39 14.50 -3.27 1.71
N LEU A 40 15.15 -2.50 0.83
CA LEU A 40 16.50 -2.77 0.36
C LEU A 40 17.57 -2.47 1.40
N LYS A 41 17.29 -1.54 2.31
CA LYS A 41 18.23 -1.18 3.37
C LYS A 41 17.48 -1.28 4.69
N GLY A 42 17.77 -2.34 5.43
CA GLY A 42 17.05 -2.64 6.64
C GLY A 42 17.30 -1.64 7.76
N THR A 43 16.23 -1.20 8.36
CA THR A 43 16.20 -0.48 9.62
C THR A 43 14.82 -0.66 10.20
N LYS A 44 14.63 -0.25 11.44
CA LYS A 44 13.32 -0.34 12.06
C LYS A 44 12.37 0.64 11.36
N VAL A 45 11.24 0.13 10.91
CA VAL A 45 10.23 0.93 10.18
C VAL A 45 8.89 0.85 10.90
N GLY A 46 8.07 1.87 10.71
CA GLY A 46 6.69 1.87 11.18
C GLY A 46 5.78 1.05 10.29
N ALA A 47 4.51 1.04 10.61
CA ALA A 47 3.50 0.35 9.81
C ALA A 47 3.27 1.08 8.48
N GLY A 48 2.98 0.31 7.43
CA GLY A 48 2.45 0.85 6.20
C GLY A 48 0.92 0.85 6.27
N ARG A 49 0.28 1.50 5.30
CA ARG A 49 -1.18 1.60 5.23
C ARG A 49 -1.68 1.30 3.85
N ALA A 50 -2.70 0.44 3.76
CA ALA A 50 -3.50 0.33 2.55
C ALA A 50 -4.55 1.42 2.60
N VAL A 51 -4.59 2.26 1.58
CA VAL A 51 -5.47 3.44 1.52
C VAL A 51 -6.60 3.18 0.55
N LEU A 52 -7.83 3.24 1.04
CA LEU A 52 -9.02 3.01 0.25
C LEU A 52 -9.93 4.24 0.41
N ARG A 53 -10.00 5.06 -0.64
CA ARG A 53 -10.76 6.33 -0.60
C ARG A 53 -11.79 6.36 -1.71
N HIS A 54 -13.03 6.25 -1.34
CA HIS A 54 -14.15 6.53 -2.24
C HIS A 54 -14.39 8.05 -2.29
N THR A 55 -14.94 8.55 -3.40
CA THR A 55 -15.18 9.99 -3.56
C THR A 55 -16.11 10.56 -2.52
N ILE A 56 -17.06 9.76 -2.04
CA ILE A 56 -18.07 10.18 -1.06
C ILE A 56 -17.73 9.65 0.34
N TRP A 57 -17.16 8.45 0.40
CA TRP A 57 -16.88 7.77 1.66
C TRP A 57 -15.39 7.66 1.90
N LYS A 58 -14.96 8.04 3.09
CA LYS A 58 -13.57 7.89 3.54
C LYS A 58 -13.55 6.83 4.63
N GLY A 59 -13.24 5.61 4.26
CA GLY A 59 -13.08 4.54 5.24
C GLY A 59 -11.74 4.63 5.96
N ASP A 60 -11.57 3.80 6.97
CA ASP A 60 -10.33 3.70 7.69
C ASP A 60 -9.27 3.00 6.83
N ASP A 61 -8.02 3.44 6.93
CA ASP A 61 -6.91 2.77 6.29
C ASP A 61 -6.64 1.44 7.00
N ILE A 62 -6.18 0.46 6.24
CA ILE A 62 -5.82 -0.85 6.78
C ILE A 62 -4.31 -0.88 6.99
N LEU A 63 -3.88 -1.06 8.23
CA LEU A 63 -2.46 -1.11 8.58
C LEU A 63 -1.87 -2.47 8.23
N PHE A 64 -0.61 -2.47 7.81
CA PHE A 64 0.16 -3.69 7.66
C PHE A 64 1.58 -3.47 8.20
N GLN A 65 2.23 -4.54 8.66
CA GLN A 65 3.58 -4.46 9.20
C GLN A 65 4.58 -4.91 8.14
N PRO A 66 5.42 -3.98 7.63
CA PRO A 66 6.45 -4.33 6.65
C PRO A 66 7.54 -5.22 7.26
N ILE A 67 8.12 -6.07 6.44
CA ILE A 67 9.24 -6.93 6.81
C ILE A 67 10.50 -6.36 6.16
N ALA A 68 11.42 -5.85 6.97
CA ALA A 68 12.62 -5.16 6.51
C ALA A 68 13.84 -6.09 6.59
N ASP A 69 13.87 -7.13 5.76
CA ASP A 69 14.93 -8.13 5.76
C ASP A 69 15.72 -8.21 4.44
N GLY A 70 15.48 -7.27 3.52
CA GLY A 70 16.13 -7.28 2.21
C GLY A 70 15.56 -8.27 1.23
N GLN A 71 14.49 -8.97 1.56
CA GLN A 71 13.85 -9.95 0.69
C GLN A 71 12.48 -9.47 0.23
N TRP A 72 12.03 -10.01 -0.91
CA TRP A 72 10.68 -9.76 -1.41
C TRP A 72 9.65 -10.48 -0.54
N HIS A 73 8.59 -9.77 -0.17
CA HIS A 73 7.46 -10.33 0.55
C HIS A 73 6.17 -9.92 -0.14
N GLU A 74 5.24 -10.85 -0.24
CA GLU A 74 3.89 -10.56 -0.72
C GLU A 74 3.02 -10.13 0.44
N TYR A 75 2.29 -9.03 0.24
CA TYR A 75 1.31 -8.53 1.20
C TYR A 75 -0.07 -8.68 0.61
N VAL A 76 -0.98 -9.21 1.41
CA VAL A 76 -2.38 -9.40 1.02
C VAL A 76 -3.24 -8.61 2.00
N ILE A 77 -3.95 -7.62 1.48
CA ILE A 77 -4.81 -6.77 2.29
C ILE A 77 -6.26 -7.14 2.04
N ASP A 78 -6.99 -7.46 3.11
CA ASP A 78 -8.41 -7.75 3.03
C ASP A 78 -9.19 -6.43 2.99
N CYS A 79 -9.50 -5.96 1.80
CA CYS A 79 -10.17 -4.68 1.60
C CYS A 79 -11.59 -4.67 2.16
N ALA A 80 -12.21 -5.84 2.31
CA ALA A 80 -13.55 -5.93 2.89
C ALA A 80 -13.61 -5.49 4.34
N LYS A 81 -12.47 -5.38 5.01
CA LYS A 81 -12.41 -4.84 6.37
C LYS A 81 -12.57 -3.32 6.43
N SER A 82 -12.49 -2.64 5.30
CA SER A 82 -12.70 -1.20 5.22
C SER A 82 -14.14 -0.89 4.84
N ASP A 83 -14.76 0.03 5.58
CA ASP A 83 -16.12 0.48 5.26
C ASP A 83 -16.19 1.13 3.88
N ALA A 84 -15.10 1.77 3.43
CA ALA A 84 -15.05 2.37 2.11
C ALA A 84 -15.27 1.33 1.01
N TRP A 85 -14.82 0.11 1.22
CA TRP A 85 -14.97 -0.96 0.22
C TRP A 85 -16.43 -1.35 0.02
N SER A 86 -17.18 -1.48 1.11
CA SER A 86 -18.60 -1.83 1.03
C SER A 86 -19.46 -0.69 0.46
N GLN A 87 -18.99 0.55 0.55
CA GLN A 87 -19.69 1.73 0.04
C GLN A 87 -19.23 2.14 -1.37
N TRP A 88 -18.37 1.34 -1.98
CA TRP A 88 -17.77 1.65 -3.27
C TRP A 88 -18.80 1.53 -4.39
N SER A 89 -19.22 2.64 -4.98
CA SER A 89 -20.26 2.64 -6.01
C SER A 89 -19.77 3.19 -7.36
N SER A 90 -18.58 3.76 -7.37
CA SER A 90 -18.03 4.36 -8.59
C SER A 90 -16.51 4.26 -8.54
N SER A 91 -15.78 5.19 -9.14
CA SER A 91 -14.34 5.21 -9.03
C SER A 91 -13.89 5.77 -7.70
N GLY A 92 -12.75 5.30 -7.22
CA GLY A 92 -12.12 5.78 -6.00
C GLY A 92 -10.62 5.60 -6.09
N ARG A 93 -9.92 5.89 -5.00
CA ARG A 93 -8.47 5.78 -4.92
C ARG A 93 -8.06 4.56 -4.12
N ILE A 94 -7.17 3.78 -4.69
CA ILE A 94 -6.54 2.64 -4.04
C ILE A 94 -5.04 2.90 -4.03
N GLY A 95 -4.41 2.74 -2.89
CA GLY A 95 -2.99 2.99 -2.81
C GLY A 95 -2.35 2.42 -1.55
N ILE A 96 -1.07 2.71 -1.42
CA ILE A 96 -0.26 2.29 -0.29
C ILE A 96 0.50 3.52 0.22
N ALA A 97 0.35 3.81 1.51
CA ALA A 97 1.23 4.74 2.20
C ALA A 97 2.42 3.95 2.72
N LEU A 98 3.61 4.27 2.24
CA LEU A 98 4.82 3.53 2.55
C LEU A 98 5.27 3.76 3.99
N PRO A 99 5.95 2.77 4.61
CA PRO A 99 6.47 2.95 5.96
C PRO A 99 7.63 3.95 5.97
N VAL A 100 7.81 4.60 7.12
CA VAL A 100 8.88 5.57 7.33
C VAL A 100 9.89 4.97 8.31
N PRO A 101 11.20 5.09 8.05
CA PRO A 101 12.20 4.55 8.97
C PRO A 101 12.29 5.36 10.24
N ALA A 102 12.75 4.73 11.32
CA ALA A 102 12.98 5.41 12.59
C ALA A 102 14.17 6.38 12.52
N LYS A 103 15.17 6.02 11.71
CA LYS A 103 16.40 6.83 11.54
C LYS A 103 16.87 6.73 10.10
N GLY A 104 17.54 7.80 9.63
CA GLY A 104 18.18 7.80 8.32
C GLY A 104 17.19 7.70 7.17
N GLU A 105 17.54 6.90 6.19
CA GLU A 105 16.69 6.67 5.03
C GLU A 105 16.71 5.22 4.63
N ILE A 106 15.64 4.78 3.96
CA ILE A 106 15.54 3.43 3.39
C ILE A 106 15.14 3.53 1.93
N LYS A 107 15.46 2.47 1.19
CA LYS A 107 14.95 2.29 -0.17
C LYS A 107 13.97 1.14 -0.16
N ILE A 108 12.81 1.38 -0.76
CA ILE A 108 11.73 0.40 -0.84
C ILE A 108 11.50 0.10 -2.31
N ALA A 109 11.58 -1.18 -2.68
CA ALA A 109 11.20 -1.65 -4.00
C ALA A 109 9.80 -2.21 -3.94
N LEU A 110 8.95 -1.78 -4.86
CA LEU A 110 7.53 -2.12 -4.87
C LEU A 110 7.12 -2.59 -6.26
N LYS A 111 6.48 -3.75 -6.33
CA LYS A 111 5.87 -4.23 -7.57
C LYS A 111 4.42 -3.75 -7.68
N THR A 112 3.89 -3.83 -8.90
CA THR A 112 2.54 -3.37 -9.21
C THR A 112 1.49 -3.95 -8.27
N ILE A 113 0.60 -3.08 -7.78
CA ILE A 113 -0.52 -3.47 -6.94
C ILE A 113 -1.57 -4.16 -7.81
N ARG A 114 -2.10 -5.29 -7.32
CA ARG A 114 -3.11 -6.08 -8.01
C ARG A 114 -4.33 -6.25 -7.13
N LEU A 115 -5.48 -6.43 -7.76
CA LEU A 115 -6.71 -6.82 -7.06
C LEU A 115 -6.95 -8.30 -7.28
N GLY A 116 -7.47 -8.98 -6.25
CA GLY A 116 -7.78 -10.40 -6.29
C GLY A 116 -9.01 -10.73 -5.45
N LYS A 117 -9.43 -11.94 -5.60
CA LYS A 117 -10.60 -12.46 -4.86
C LYS A 117 -10.25 -12.85 -3.44
#